data_5375089acb52f4bca59626f4c487df50
#
_entry.id   5375089acb52f4bca59626f4c487df50
#
_cell.length_a   1.000
_cell.length_b   1.000
_cell.length_c   1.000
_cell.angle_alpha   90.00
_cell.angle_beta   90.00
_cell.angle_gamma   90.00
#
_symmetry.space_group_name_H-M   'P 1'
#
loop_
_entity.id
_entity.type
_entity.pdbx_description
1 polymer ?
#
loop_
_entity_poly.entity_id
_entity_poly.type
_entity_poly.pdbx_seq_one_letter_code
_entity_poly.pdbx_strand_id
1 'polypeptide(L)'
;MVSSAPFPLIRPLAIPVEHGAWSFLLEPIALGLIVAPSGDGVLIAIGTTALMLLRQPLKLMLRDWSRQRYPRTAVCEALVATYALAAAITFGAAFGPALLPLLIAIPFAVTQFVFDYRNQNRQLIPELCGAVAAAPVVASIAIAGGSPLAVSLAILVLARSIPAVLYVRAVLRGESGVPMQIAHVLAIVIAAFISWTATAAMVLLLIRAIVPMRNVRAQKVGVREIVFGAVFVVLGAIGYRL
;
A
#
# COMPACT_ATOMS: atom_id res chain seq x y z
N MET A 1 9.97 -28.82 35.75
CA MET A 1 10.52 -28.76 34.37
C MET A 1 9.85 -27.58 33.64
N VAL A 2 10.55 -26.47 33.53
CA VAL A 2 10.07 -25.31 32.73
C VAL A 2 10.29 -25.68 31.27
N SER A 3 9.22 -25.99 30.54
CA SER A 3 9.25 -26.19 29.11
C SER A 3 9.73 -24.89 28.46
N SER A 4 10.94 -24.90 27.93
CA SER A 4 11.45 -23.80 27.10
C SER A 4 10.61 -23.74 25.83
N ALA A 5 9.55 -22.93 25.85
CA ALA A 5 8.81 -22.63 24.63
C ALA A 5 9.81 -22.10 23.57
N PRO A 6 9.84 -22.64 22.34
CA PRO A 6 10.76 -22.19 21.32
C PRO A 6 10.51 -20.69 21.08
N PHE A 7 11.59 -19.91 20.99
CA PHE A 7 11.54 -18.48 20.67
C PHE A 7 10.66 -18.28 19.41
N PRO A 8 9.67 -17.40 19.46
CA PRO A 8 8.82 -17.16 18.31
C PRO A 8 9.69 -16.69 17.14
N LEU A 9 9.48 -17.28 15.96
CA LEU A 9 10.15 -16.83 14.74
C LEU A 9 9.87 -15.33 14.53
N ILE A 10 10.90 -14.51 14.54
CA ILE A 10 10.79 -13.02 14.46
C ILE A 10 10.14 -12.59 13.14
N ARG A 11 10.42 -13.30 12.05
CA ARG A 11 9.94 -12.94 10.70
C ARG A 11 8.42 -12.75 10.59
N PRO A 12 7.55 -13.64 11.07
CA PRO A 12 6.09 -13.45 10.99
C PRO A 12 5.56 -12.36 11.91
N LEU A 13 6.37 -11.90 12.87
CA LEU A 13 6.03 -10.78 13.76
C LEU A 13 6.45 -9.44 13.14
N ALA A 14 7.59 -9.42 12.46
CA ALA A 14 8.21 -8.21 11.92
C ALA A 14 7.67 -7.81 10.54
N ILE A 15 7.28 -8.77 9.69
CA ILE A 15 6.94 -8.52 8.29
C ILE A 15 5.52 -9.01 8.01
N PRO A 16 4.65 -8.16 7.40
CA PRO A 16 3.34 -8.59 6.95
C PRO A 16 3.43 -9.74 5.95
N VAL A 17 2.66 -10.80 6.19
CA VAL A 17 2.64 -12.01 5.34
C VAL A 17 1.82 -11.77 4.06
N GLU A 18 1.09 -10.69 3.99
CA GLU A 18 0.17 -10.34 2.91
C GLU A 18 0.93 -9.76 1.70
N HIS A 19 1.17 -10.57 0.66
CA HIS A 19 1.90 -10.15 -0.54
C HIS A 19 1.26 -8.93 -1.24
N GLY A 20 -0.06 -8.79 -1.20
CA GLY A 20 -0.77 -7.65 -1.80
C GLY A 20 -0.52 -6.31 -1.12
N ALA A 21 -0.22 -6.29 0.17
CA ALA A 21 0.04 -5.05 0.91
C ALA A 21 1.32 -4.35 0.42
N TRP A 22 2.31 -5.11 -0.05
CA TRP A 22 3.56 -4.57 -0.58
C TRP A 22 3.36 -3.80 -1.88
N SER A 23 2.54 -4.28 -2.80
CA SER A 23 2.26 -3.56 -4.06
C SER A 23 1.64 -2.20 -3.79
N PHE A 24 0.64 -2.13 -2.90
CA PHE A 24 -0.03 -0.86 -2.56
C PHE A 24 0.91 0.18 -1.95
N LEU A 25 2.01 -0.21 -1.30
CA LEU A 25 3.00 0.72 -0.77
C LEU A 25 4.13 0.99 -1.76
N LEU A 26 4.67 -0.04 -2.39
CA LEU A 26 5.85 0.09 -3.24
C LEU A 26 5.56 0.80 -4.56
N GLU A 27 4.35 0.63 -5.14
CA GLU A 27 3.95 1.32 -6.37
C GLU A 27 3.98 2.86 -6.22
N PRO A 28 3.31 3.48 -5.22
CA PRO A 28 3.36 4.93 -5.04
C PRO A 28 4.76 5.44 -4.65
N ILE A 29 5.52 4.69 -3.86
CA ILE A 29 6.91 5.05 -3.51
C ILE A 29 7.78 5.06 -4.77
N ALA A 30 7.76 3.98 -5.55
CA ALA A 30 8.58 3.87 -6.75
C ALA A 30 8.20 4.94 -7.78
N LEU A 31 6.90 5.13 -8.03
CA LEU A 31 6.41 6.16 -8.94
C LEU A 31 6.88 7.57 -8.51
N GLY A 32 6.72 7.91 -7.24
CA GLY A 32 7.12 9.20 -6.70
C GLY A 32 8.62 9.44 -6.81
N LEU A 33 9.45 8.47 -6.41
CA LEU A 33 10.90 8.60 -6.47
C LEU A 33 11.47 8.60 -7.89
N ILE A 34 10.81 7.94 -8.86
CA ILE A 34 11.22 7.98 -10.27
C ILE A 34 10.85 9.32 -10.88
N VAL A 35 9.67 9.87 -10.61
CA VAL A 35 9.18 11.13 -11.21
C VAL A 35 9.84 12.34 -10.55
N ALA A 36 10.02 12.33 -9.23
CA ALA A 36 10.53 13.43 -8.44
C ALA A 36 11.57 12.96 -7.40
N PRO A 37 12.78 12.53 -7.85
CA PRO A 37 13.80 12.02 -6.96
C PRO A 37 14.32 13.10 -6.01
N SER A 38 14.34 12.82 -4.70
CA SER A 38 14.89 13.71 -3.68
C SER A 38 15.27 12.95 -2.42
N GLY A 39 16.20 13.51 -1.61
CA GLY A 39 16.57 12.94 -0.32
C GLY A 39 15.39 12.88 0.64
N ASP A 40 14.59 13.95 0.71
CA ASP A 40 13.38 14.00 1.54
C ASP A 40 12.32 12.99 1.06
N GLY A 41 12.19 12.76 -0.25
CA GLY A 41 11.35 11.71 -0.82
C GLY A 41 11.77 10.32 -0.35
N VAL A 42 13.08 10.05 -0.26
CA VAL A 42 13.61 8.78 0.29
C VAL A 42 13.29 8.67 1.79
N LEU A 43 13.44 9.75 2.56
CA LEU A 43 13.07 9.75 3.98
C LEU A 43 11.58 9.45 4.19
N ILE A 44 10.70 10.06 3.38
CA ILE A 44 9.26 9.79 3.39
C ILE A 44 8.97 8.33 3.02
N ALA A 45 9.65 7.77 2.03
CA ALA A 45 9.52 6.37 1.64
C ALA A 45 9.91 5.40 2.77
N ILE A 46 11.00 5.67 3.47
CA ILE A 46 11.45 4.89 4.63
C ILE A 46 10.44 5.01 5.77
N GLY A 47 9.98 6.23 6.11
CA GLY A 47 9.03 6.47 7.19
C GLY A 47 7.68 5.78 6.94
N THR A 48 7.13 5.87 5.73
CA THR A 48 5.88 5.19 5.37
C THR A 48 6.02 3.68 5.37
N THR A 49 7.19 3.16 4.95
CA THR A 49 7.48 1.72 5.04
C THR A 49 7.57 1.27 6.49
N ALA A 50 8.21 2.05 7.37
CA ALA A 50 8.28 1.77 8.80
C ALA A 50 6.88 1.74 9.45
N LEU A 51 5.99 2.69 9.10
CA LEU A 51 4.59 2.68 9.57
C LEU A 51 3.80 1.45 9.09
N MET A 52 4.01 1.01 7.84
CA MET A 52 3.40 -0.21 7.34
C MET A 52 3.89 -1.44 8.12
N LEU A 53 5.19 -1.52 8.39
CA LEU A 53 5.78 -2.63 9.16
C LEU A 53 5.31 -2.62 10.63
N LEU A 54 5.15 -1.43 11.22
CA LEU A 54 4.65 -1.25 12.59
C LEU A 54 3.26 -1.87 12.81
N ARG A 55 2.41 -1.88 11.79
CA ARG A 55 1.01 -2.36 11.87
C ARG A 55 0.91 -3.78 12.45
N GLN A 56 1.76 -4.70 11.98
CA GLN A 56 1.67 -6.12 12.38
C GLN A 56 2.08 -6.35 13.85
N PRO A 57 3.26 -5.91 14.32
CA PRO A 57 3.63 -6.10 15.73
C PRO A 57 2.72 -5.31 16.68
N LEU A 58 2.24 -4.12 16.31
CA LEU A 58 1.30 -3.34 17.11
C LEU A 58 -0.02 -4.10 17.32
N LYS A 59 -0.59 -4.67 16.25
CA LYS A 59 -1.79 -5.50 16.35
C LYS A 59 -1.60 -6.69 17.28
N LEU A 60 -0.48 -7.39 17.18
CA LEU A 60 -0.18 -8.56 17.99
C LEU A 60 0.05 -8.16 19.45
N MET A 61 0.80 -7.09 19.70
CA MET A 61 1.05 -6.54 21.03
C MET A 61 -0.26 -6.18 21.74
N LEU A 62 -1.13 -5.41 21.10
CA LEU A 62 -2.41 -5.01 21.69
C LEU A 62 -3.32 -6.22 22.01
N ARG A 63 -3.30 -7.25 21.16
CA ARG A 63 -4.06 -8.49 21.41
C ARG A 63 -3.49 -9.31 22.55
N ASP A 64 -2.18 -9.38 22.65
CA ASP A 64 -1.53 -10.14 23.69
C ASP A 64 -1.70 -9.46 25.06
N TRP A 65 -1.66 -8.14 25.13
CA TRP A 65 -2.00 -7.38 26.34
C TRP A 65 -3.44 -7.67 26.81
N SER A 66 -4.40 -7.65 25.88
CA SER A 66 -5.80 -7.95 26.22
C SER A 66 -6.02 -9.39 26.69
N ARG A 67 -5.11 -10.33 26.33
CA ARG A 67 -5.21 -11.77 26.64
C ARG A 67 -4.19 -12.27 27.66
N GLN A 68 -3.38 -11.37 28.21
CA GLN A 68 -2.29 -11.67 29.17
C GLN A 68 -1.32 -12.77 28.67
N ARG A 69 -0.93 -12.71 27.37
CA ARG A 69 -0.02 -13.65 26.70
C ARG A 69 1.33 -12.98 26.46
N TYR A 70 2.26 -13.13 27.41
CA TYR A 70 3.52 -12.37 27.46
C TYR A 70 4.70 -12.89 26.62
N PRO A 71 4.84 -14.16 26.18
CA PRO A 71 6.12 -14.63 25.61
C PRO A 71 6.59 -13.90 24.35
N ARG A 72 5.67 -13.38 23.51
CA ARG A 72 6.01 -12.63 22.29
C ARG A 72 5.82 -11.12 22.42
N THR A 73 5.20 -10.66 23.51
CA THR A 73 4.85 -9.25 23.71
C THR A 73 6.11 -8.39 23.73
N ALA A 74 7.17 -8.79 24.45
CA ALA A 74 8.43 -8.06 24.48
C ALA A 74 9.07 -7.88 23.09
N VAL A 75 9.02 -8.92 22.24
CA VAL A 75 9.53 -8.83 20.86
C VAL A 75 8.66 -7.88 20.04
N CYS A 76 7.33 -7.94 20.17
CA CYS A 76 6.43 -7.02 19.50
C CYS A 76 6.63 -5.57 19.98
N GLU A 77 6.84 -5.32 21.26
CA GLU A 77 7.15 -4.01 21.83
C GLU A 77 8.44 -3.44 21.25
N ALA A 78 9.51 -4.24 21.20
CA ALA A 78 10.78 -3.83 20.59
C ALA A 78 10.62 -3.48 19.10
N LEU A 79 9.85 -4.28 18.33
CA LEU A 79 9.58 -4.00 16.92
C LEU A 79 8.73 -2.74 16.74
N VAL A 80 7.70 -2.54 17.58
CA VAL A 80 6.88 -1.31 17.57
C VAL A 80 7.75 -0.10 17.86
N ALA A 81 8.60 -0.15 18.90
CA ALA A 81 9.50 0.94 19.24
C ALA A 81 10.49 1.24 18.10
N THR A 82 11.07 0.20 17.49
CA THR A 82 12.02 0.33 16.38
C THR A 82 11.37 1.00 15.16
N TYR A 83 10.19 0.53 14.74
CA TYR A 83 9.50 1.09 13.56
C TYR A 83 8.94 2.48 13.83
N ALA A 84 8.43 2.74 15.03
CA ALA A 84 7.97 4.07 15.42
C ALA A 84 9.13 5.07 15.47
N LEU A 85 10.28 4.69 16.02
CA LEU A 85 11.47 5.52 16.04
C LEU A 85 12.00 5.80 14.63
N ALA A 86 12.07 4.76 13.77
CA ALA A 86 12.48 4.93 12.38
C ALA A 86 11.56 5.91 11.63
N ALA A 87 10.24 5.78 11.80
CA ALA A 87 9.27 6.71 11.22
C ALA A 87 9.44 8.13 11.79
N ALA A 88 9.59 8.28 13.10
CA ALA A 88 9.76 9.58 13.75
C ALA A 88 11.03 10.30 13.28
N ILE A 89 12.17 9.59 13.20
CA ILE A 89 13.43 10.15 12.72
C ILE A 89 13.32 10.59 11.26
N THR A 90 12.78 9.71 10.38
CA THR A 90 12.73 10.01 8.94
C THR A 90 11.74 11.11 8.61
N PHE A 91 10.57 11.14 9.23
CA PHE A 91 9.61 12.24 9.05
C PHE A 91 10.07 13.53 9.71
N GLY A 92 10.75 13.45 10.85
CA GLY A 92 11.33 14.63 11.51
C GLY A 92 12.47 15.26 10.72
N ALA A 93 13.18 14.47 9.90
CA ALA A 93 14.26 14.97 9.04
C ALA A 93 13.77 15.41 7.67
N ALA A 94 12.57 14.98 7.23
CA ALA A 94 12.01 15.33 5.93
C ALA A 94 11.44 16.75 5.92
N PHE A 95 11.34 17.34 4.72
CA PHE A 95 10.75 18.65 4.50
C PHE A 95 9.28 18.73 4.95
N GLY A 96 8.98 19.57 5.97
CA GLY A 96 7.70 19.62 6.65
C GLY A 96 6.46 19.76 5.74
N PRO A 97 6.39 20.72 4.77
CA PRO A 97 5.27 20.85 3.85
C PRO A 97 4.99 19.60 3.00
N ALA A 98 6.01 18.81 2.71
CA ALA A 98 5.85 17.56 1.97
C ALA A 98 5.11 16.47 2.77
N LEU A 99 5.01 16.60 4.09
CA LEU A 99 4.29 15.65 4.94
C LEU A 99 2.78 15.93 4.99
N LEU A 100 2.31 17.10 4.57
CA LEU A 100 0.89 17.49 4.66
C LEU A 100 -0.07 16.49 3.97
N PRO A 101 0.22 15.95 2.77
CA PRO A 101 -0.66 14.96 2.16
C PRO A 101 -0.84 13.70 3.03
N LEU A 102 0.16 13.31 3.82
CA LEU A 102 0.07 12.13 4.69
C LEU A 102 -1.00 12.28 5.77
N LEU A 103 -1.38 13.51 6.15
CA LEU A 103 -2.48 13.74 7.08
C LEU A 103 -3.80 13.20 6.54
N ILE A 104 -4.00 13.24 5.20
CA ILE A 104 -5.17 12.66 4.53
C ILE A 104 -5.17 11.14 4.65
N ALA A 105 -3.99 10.50 4.71
CA ALA A 105 -3.89 9.05 4.86
C ALA A 105 -4.31 8.56 6.25
N ILE A 106 -4.17 9.38 7.30
CA ILE A 106 -4.37 8.99 8.71
C ILE A 106 -5.74 8.34 8.94
N PRO A 107 -6.89 8.97 8.62
CA PRO A 107 -8.20 8.38 8.90
C PRO A 107 -8.40 7.04 8.19
N PHE A 108 -7.88 6.88 6.98
CA PHE A 108 -7.98 5.63 6.22
C PHE A 108 -7.07 4.54 6.82
N ALA A 109 -5.85 4.89 7.20
CA ALA A 109 -4.92 3.98 7.84
C ALA A 109 -5.44 3.52 9.22
N VAL A 110 -6.02 4.43 10.01
CA VAL A 110 -6.66 4.10 11.29
C VAL A 110 -7.85 3.18 11.07
N THR A 111 -8.71 3.48 10.10
CA THR A 111 -9.86 2.62 9.77
C THR A 111 -9.38 1.23 9.38
N GLN A 112 -8.41 1.13 8.47
CA GLN A 112 -7.82 -0.16 8.08
C GLN A 112 -7.26 -0.92 9.29
N PHE A 113 -6.55 -0.23 10.21
CA PHE A 113 -5.99 -0.85 11.40
C PHE A 113 -7.08 -1.37 12.36
N VAL A 114 -8.16 -0.62 12.58
CA VAL A 114 -9.29 -1.05 13.43
C VAL A 114 -9.93 -2.33 12.87
N PHE A 115 -10.17 -2.41 11.57
CA PHE A 115 -10.69 -3.62 10.95
C PHE A 115 -9.68 -4.79 11.03
N ASP A 116 -8.40 -4.51 10.85
CA ASP A 116 -7.34 -5.52 11.00
C ASP A 116 -7.24 -6.04 12.43
N TYR A 117 -7.33 -5.18 13.44
CA TYR A 117 -7.38 -5.55 14.85
C TYR A 117 -8.59 -6.47 15.15
N ARG A 118 -9.73 -6.22 14.52
CA ARG A 118 -10.97 -7.02 14.62
C ARG A 118 -10.95 -8.30 13.78
N ASN A 119 -9.87 -8.64 13.09
CA ASN A 119 -9.77 -9.74 12.10
C ASN A 119 -10.73 -9.62 10.91
N GLN A 120 -11.10 -8.42 10.55
CA GLN A 120 -12.02 -8.09 9.45
C GLN A 120 -11.29 -7.44 8.27
N ASN A 121 -9.97 -7.59 8.19
CA ASN A 121 -9.10 -6.99 7.17
C ASN A 121 -9.43 -7.38 5.73
N ARG A 122 -10.21 -8.47 5.53
CA ARG A 122 -10.65 -8.95 4.21
C ARG A 122 -12.01 -8.39 3.76
N GLN A 123 -12.59 -7.44 4.46
CA GLN A 123 -13.78 -6.71 4.01
C GLN A 123 -13.41 -5.67 2.96
N LEU A 124 -14.38 -5.21 2.15
CA LEU A 124 -14.15 -4.23 1.10
C LEU A 124 -13.66 -2.89 1.66
N ILE A 125 -14.27 -2.42 2.74
CA ILE A 125 -13.96 -1.13 3.36
C ILE A 125 -12.46 -1.03 3.75
N PRO A 126 -11.87 -1.93 4.56
CA PRO A 126 -10.47 -1.81 4.93
C PRO A 126 -9.52 -2.01 3.74
N GLU A 127 -9.87 -2.82 2.74
CA GLU A 127 -9.08 -2.99 1.53
C GLU A 127 -9.04 -1.69 0.71
N LEU A 128 -10.18 -1.01 0.56
CA LEU A 128 -10.25 0.31 -0.09
C LEU A 128 -9.56 1.39 0.75
N CYS A 129 -9.73 1.38 2.06
CA CYS A 129 -9.02 2.32 2.94
C CYS A 129 -7.49 2.20 2.80
N GLY A 130 -6.97 0.98 2.71
CA GLY A 130 -5.55 0.76 2.46
C GLY A 130 -5.08 1.30 1.12
N ALA A 131 -5.87 1.11 0.06
CA ALA A 131 -5.58 1.65 -1.26
C ALA A 131 -5.61 3.19 -1.28
N VAL A 132 -6.59 3.80 -0.61
CA VAL A 132 -6.72 5.27 -0.52
C VAL A 132 -5.59 5.87 0.32
N ALA A 133 -5.21 5.22 1.43
CA ALA A 133 -4.10 5.68 2.28
C ALA A 133 -2.74 5.69 1.56
N ALA A 134 -2.57 4.89 0.51
CA ALA A 134 -1.33 4.83 -0.26
C ALA A 134 -1.14 6.02 -1.23
N ALA A 135 -2.22 6.61 -1.73
CA ALA A 135 -2.15 7.70 -2.71
C ALA A 135 -1.46 8.98 -2.17
N PRO A 136 -1.69 9.46 -0.93
CA PRO A 136 -0.95 10.58 -0.37
C PRO A 136 0.57 10.38 -0.30
N VAL A 137 1.05 9.13 -0.27
CA VAL A 137 2.50 8.85 -0.22
C VAL A 137 3.20 9.35 -1.48
N VAL A 138 2.67 9.06 -2.67
CA VAL A 138 3.27 9.56 -3.91
C VAL A 138 3.21 11.09 -3.98
N ALA A 139 2.12 11.70 -3.50
CA ALA A 139 2.00 13.16 -3.46
C ALA A 139 3.06 13.78 -2.54
N SER A 140 3.27 13.21 -1.35
CA SER A 140 4.31 13.66 -0.41
C SER A 140 5.70 13.57 -1.02
N ILE A 141 6.04 12.46 -1.67
CA ILE A 141 7.33 12.28 -2.35
C ILE A 141 7.49 13.29 -3.50
N ALA A 142 6.43 13.52 -4.28
CA ALA A 142 6.45 14.50 -5.37
C ALA A 142 6.68 15.92 -4.87
N ILE A 143 6.01 16.35 -3.80
CA ILE A 143 6.22 17.66 -3.17
C ILE A 143 7.64 17.77 -2.63
N ALA A 144 8.15 16.75 -1.98
CA ALA A 144 9.52 16.70 -1.48
C ALA A 144 10.57 16.88 -2.58
N GLY A 145 10.28 16.38 -3.79
CA GLY A 145 11.10 16.59 -5.00
C GLY A 145 10.79 17.88 -5.77
N GLY A 146 9.95 18.78 -5.23
CA GLY A 146 9.58 20.04 -5.87
C GLY A 146 8.69 19.89 -7.11
N SER A 147 8.05 18.74 -7.31
CA SER A 147 7.23 18.48 -8.50
C SER A 147 5.82 19.05 -8.33
N PRO A 148 5.28 19.79 -9.34
CA PRO A 148 3.90 20.26 -9.34
C PRO A 148 2.87 19.13 -9.58
N LEU A 149 3.33 17.91 -9.88
CA LEU A 149 2.50 16.79 -10.30
C LEU A 149 1.89 15.97 -9.14
N ALA A 150 2.07 16.41 -7.89
CA ALA A 150 1.67 15.68 -6.70
C ALA A 150 0.21 15.18 -6.73
N VAL A 151 -0.72 16.05 -7.12
CA VAL A 151 -2.16 15.72 -7.20
C VAL A 151 -2.43 14.73 -8.33
N SER A 152 -1.86 14.95 -9.52
CA SER A 152 -2.04 14.06 -10.68
C SER A 152 -1.52 12.65 -10.39
N LEU A 153 -0.36 12.54 -9.73
CA LEU A 153 0.22 11.26 -9.33
C LEU A 153 -0.65 10.54 -8.29
N ALA A 154 -1.19 11.28 -7.30
CA ALA A 154 -2.09 10.70 -6.31
C ALA A 154 -3.38 10.16 -6.97
N ILE A 155 -3.96 10.92 -7.90
CA ILE A 155 -5.14 10.49 -8.67
C ILE A 155 -4.83 9.23 -9.49
N LEU A 156 -3.66 9.16 -10.15
CA LEU A 156 -3.25 7.98 -10.91
C LEU A 156 -3.07 6.74 -10.01
N VAL A 157 -2.49 6.91 -8.83
CA VAL A 157 -2.37 5.81 -7.85
C VAL A 157 -3.75 5.32 -7.41
N LEU A 158 -4.71 6.22 -7.14
CA LEU A 158 -6.10 5.84 -6.83
C LEU A 158 -6.76 5.12 -7.99
N ALA A 159 -6.64 5.66 -9.21
CA ALA A 159 -7.17 5.06 -10.44
C ALA A 159 -6.59 3.66 -10.72
N ARG A 160 -5.37 3.37 -10.26
CA ARG A 160 -4.74 2.05 -10.32
C ARG A 160 -5.21 1.13 -9.19
N SER A 161 -5.24 1.64 -7.96
CA SER A 161 -5.39 0.82 -6.75
C SER A 161 -6.84 0.37 -6.52
N ILE A 162 -7.83 1.22 -6.75
CA ILE A 162 -9.24 0.89 -6.53
C ILE A 162 -9.70 -0.24 -7.47
N PRO A 163 -9.49 -0.18 -8.80
CA PRO A 163 -9.83 -1.30 -9.69
C PRO A 163 -9.07 -2.58 -9.37
N ALA A 164 -7.81 -2.48 -8.88
CA ALA A 164 -7.03 -3.65 -8.48
C ALA A 164 -7.64 -4.39 -7.29
N VAL A 165 -8.12 -3.67 -6.26
CA VAL A 165 -8.85 -4.26 -5.13
C VAL A 165 -10.08 -5.00 -5.63
N LEU A 166 -10.89 -4.37 -6.48
CA LEU A 166 -12.11 -4.97 -7.01
C LEU A 166 -11.80 -6.19 -7.90
N TYR A 167 -10.72 -6.13 -8.70
CA TYR A 167 -10.27 -7.27 -9.50
C TYR A 167 -9.88 -8.48 -8.62
N VAL A 168 -9.04 -8.25 -7.60
CA VAL A 168 -8.61 -9.34 -6.70
C VAL A 168 -9.82 -9.97 -6.00
N ARG A 169 -10.80 -9.17 -5.61
CA ARG A 169 -12.05 -9.66 -5.01
C ARG A 169 -12.90 -10.46 -6.00
N ALA A 170 -13.06 -9.97 -7.22
CA ALA A 170 -13.79 -10.70 -8.27
C ALA A 170 -13.15 -12.07 -8.56
N VAL A 171 -11.82 -12.14 -8.64
CA VAL A 171 -11.08 -13.37 -8.93
C VAL A 171 -11.08 -14.35 -7.75
N LEU A 172 -10.82 -13.87 -6.53
CA LEU A 172 -10.61 -14.75 -5.36
C LEU A 172 -11.90 -15.08 -4.60
N ARG A 173 -12.93 -14.22 -4.69
CA ARG A 173 -14.17 -14.37 -3.93
C ARG A 173 -15.39 -14.60 -4.80
N GLY A 174 -15.21 -14.58 -6.12
CA GLY A 174 -16.33 -14.74 -7.07
C GLY A 174 -17.33 -13.59 -7.00
N GLU A 175 -16.89 -12.39 -6.58
CA GLU A 175 -17.74 -11.20 -6.56
C GLU A 175 -18.07 -10.75 -7.99
N SER A 176 -19.15 -9.98 -8.14
CA SER A 176 -19.55 -9.45 -9.46
C SER A 176 -18.42 -8.69 -10.14
N GLY A 177 -18.14 -9.01 -11.40
CA GLY A 177 -17.14 -8.31 -12.21
C GLY A 177 -17.58 -6.92 -12.67
N VAL A 178 -18.87 -6.57 -12.56
CA VAL A 178 -19.40 -5.28 -13.05
C VAL A 178 -18.77 -4.07 -12.35
N PRO A 179 -18.71 -3.99 -11.00
CA PRO A 179 -18.04 -2.87 -10.34
C PRO A 179 -16.56 -2.75 -10.72
N MET A 180 -15.88 -3.88 -10.88
CA MET A 180 -14.49 -3.93 -11.34
C MET A 180 -14.33 -3.34 -12.74
N GLN A 181 -15.20 -3.71 -13.69
CA GLN A 181 -15.15 -3.21 -15.06
C GLN A 181 -15.42 -1.70 -15.11
N ILE A 182 -16.45 -1.22 -14.40
CA ILE A 182 -16.77 0.20 -14.29
C ILE A 182 -15.56 0.97 -13.73
N ALA A 183 -14.94 0.47 -12.66
CA ALA A 183 -13.78 1.11 -12.06
C ALA A 183 -12.57 1.18 -13.01
N HIS A 184 -12.33 0.15 -13.83
CA HIS A 184 -11.26 0.18 -14.84
C HIS A 184 -11.56 1.18 -15.97
N VAL A 185 -12.82 1.25 -16.44
CA VAL A 185 -13.20 2.23 -17.46
C VAL A 185 -13.03 3.66 -16.92
N LEU A 186 -13.48 3.93 -15.69
CA LEU A 186 -13.27 5.23 -15.05
C LEU A 186 -11.78 5.56 -14.88
N ALA A 187 -10.96 4.57 -14.52
CA ALA A 187 -9.52 4.73 -14.41
C ALA A 187 -8.87 5.11 -15.75
N ILE A 188 -9.31 4.51 -16.86
CA ILE A 188 -8.86 4.86 -18.22
C ILE A 188 -9.24 6.30 -18.56
N VAL A 189 -10.49 6.69 -18.30
CA VAL A 189 -10.96 8.06 -18.56
C VAL A 189 -10.15 9.07 -17.75
N ILE A 190 -9.95 8.81 -16.45
CA ILE A 190 -9.13 9.68 -15.58
C ILE A 190 -7.70 9.79 -16.11
N ALA A 191 -7.08 8.67 -16.44
CA ALA A 191 -5.71 8.65 -16.95
C ALA A 191 -5.55 9.39 -18.27
N ALA A 192 -6.57 9.38 -19.16
CA ALA A 192 -6.56 10.07 -20.44
C ALA A 192 -6.45 11.60 -20.30
N PHE A 193 -6.95 12.17 -19.21
CA PHE A 193 -6.77 13.59 -18.89
C PHE A 193 -5.40 13.93 -18.28
N ILE A 194 -4.63 12.91 -17.91
CA ILE A 194 -3.35 13.11 -17.21
C ILE A 194 -2.17 12.77 -18.13
N SER A 195 -2.15 11.58 -18.74
CA SER A 195 -1.04 11.11 -19.56
C SER A 195 -1.47 9.96 -20.47
N TRP A 196 -1.04 10.00 -21.74
CA TRP A 196 -1.32 8.91 -22.68
C TRP A 196 -0.65 7.58 -22.31
N THR A 197 0.56 7.62 -21.70
CA THR A 197 1.24 6.41 -21.25
C THR A 197 0.57 5.80 -20.01
N ALA A 198 0.08 6.64 -19.09
CA ALA A 198 -0.75 6.20 -17.99
C ALA A 198 -2.07 5.59 -18.50
N THR A 199 -2.68 6.17 -19.52
CA THR A 199 -3.85 5.61 -20.19
C THR A 199 -3.56 4.22 -20.76
N ALA A 200 -2.44 4.05 -21.46
CA ALA A 200 -2.01 2.75 -21.98
C ALA A 200 -1.84 1.72 -20.85
N ALA A 201 -1.27 2.12 -19.71
CA ALA A 201 -1.17 1.26 -18.55
C ALA A 201 -2.55 0.83 -18.03
N MET A 202 -3.52 1.75 -17.92
CA MET A 202 -4.88 1.43 -17.45
C MET A 202 -5.62 0.51 -18.44
N VAL A 203 -5.42 0.68 -19.76
CA VAL A 203 -5.96 -0.23 -20.78
C VAL A 203 -5.39 -1.63 -20.62
N LEU A 204 -4.08 -1.78 -20.41
CA LEU A 204 -3.46 -3.07 -20.14
C LEU A 204 -4.04 -3.74 -18.88
N LEU A 205 -4.33 -2.95 -17.84
CA LEU A 205 -4.97 -3.45 -16.62
C LEU A 205 -6.42 -3.90 -16.87
N LEU A 206 -7.16 -3.21 -17.72
CA LEU A 206 -8.51 -3.67 -18.12
C LEU A 206 -8.42 -4.96 -18.93
N ILE A 207 -7.53 -5.05 -19.92
CA ILE A 207 -7.31 -6.28 -20.70
C ILE A 207 -6.99 -7.45 -19.76
N ARG A 208 -6.08 -7.24 -18.79
CA ARG A 208 -5.79 -8.23 -17.75
C ARG A 208 -7.06 -8.66 -16.98
N ALA A 209 -7.93 -7.70 -16.65
CA ALA A 209 -9.11 -7.93 -15.84
C ALA A 209 -10.19 -8.73 -16.59
N ILE A 210 -10.26 -8.58 -17.91
CA ILE A 210 -11.21 -9.31 -18.78
C ILE A 210 -10.76 -10.75 -19.01
N VAL A 211 -9.44 -11.04 -18.97
CA VAL A 211 -8.91 -12.39 -19.12
C VAL A 211 -9.25 -13.24 -17.88
N PRO A 212 -10.13 -14.23 -17.99
CA PRO A 212 -10.64 -14.95 -16.83
C PRO A 212 -9.52 -15.77 -16.17
N MET A 213 -9.39 -15.63 -14.86
CA MET A 213 -8.59 -16.52 -14.04
C MET A 213 -9.55 -17.35 -13.16
N ARG A 214 -9.63 -18.66 -13.41
CA ARG A 214 -10.45 -19.57 -12.61
C ARG A 214 -9.56 -20.49 -11.76
N ASN A 215 -9.99 -20.78 -10.54
CA ASN A 215 -9.32 -21.71 -9.61
C ASN A 215 -7.82 -21.41 -9.35
N VAL A 216 -7.49 -20.14 -9.14
CA VAL A 216 -6.10 -19.68 -8.97
C VAL A 216 -5.80 -19.46 -7.50
N ARG A 217 -4.60 -19.87 -7.07
CA ARG A 217 -4.10 -19.59 -5.72
C ARG A 217 -3.90 -18.08 -5.53
N ALA A 218 -4.26 -17.54 -4.37
CA ALA A 218 -4.10 -16.12 -4.03
C ALA A 218 -2.67 -15.59 -4.27
N GLN A 219 -1.65 -16.43 -4.04
CA GLN A 219 -0.25 -16.09 -4.32
C GLN A 219 0.00 -15.76 -5.81
N LYS A 220 -0.59 -16.52 -6.75
CA LYS A 220 -0.45 -16.26 -8.19
C LYS A 220 -1.10 -14.94 -8.58
N VAL A 221 -2.25 -14.63 -7.99
CA VAL A 221 -2.92 -13.34 -8.21
C VAL A 221 -2.05 -12.21 -7.67
N GLY A 222 -1.49 -12.34 -6.45
CA GLY A 222 -0.61 -11.35 -5.85
C GLY A 222 0.66 -11.09 -6.69
N VAL A 223 1.34 -12.13 -7.18
CA VAL A 223 2.51 -11.98 -8.05
C VAL A 223 2.14 -11.27 -9.36
N ARG A 224 0.99 -11.62 -9.95
CA ARG A 224 0.49 -10.95 -11.16
C ARG A 224 0.24 -9.47 -10.91
N GLU A 225 -0.34 -9.11 -9.76
CA GLU A 225 -0.55 -7.71 -9.38
C GLU A 225 0.77 -6.94 -9.23
N ILE A 226 1.80 -7.55 -8.67
CA ILE A 226 3.13 -6.93 -8.57
C ILE A 226 3.70 -6.63 -9.97
N VAL A 227 3.60 -7.57 -10.91
CA VAL A 227 4.08 -7.37 -12.29
C VAL A 227 3.33 -6.22 -12.97
N PHE A 228 2.00 -6.22 -12.90
CA PHE A 228 1.19 -5.14 -13.50
C PHE A 228 1.37 -3.81 -12.77
N GLY A 229 1.65 -3.81 -11.48
CA GLY A 229 2.04 -2.63 -10.72
C GLY A 229 3.37 -2.05 -11.20
N ALA A 230 4.36 -2.90 -11.45
CA ALA A 230 5.63 -2.46 -12.03
C ALA A 230 5.45 -1.87 -13.44
N VAL A 231 4.63 -2.48 -14.30
CA VAL A 231 4.28 -1.94 -15.62
C VAL A 231 3.59 -0.57 -15.49
N PHE A 232 2.65 -0.42 -14.55
CA PHE A 232 2.01 0.85 -14.27
C PHE A 232 3.01 1.92 -13.83
N VAL A 233 3.93 1.60 -12.92
CA VAL A 233 4.96 2.54 -12.45
C VAL A 233 5.85 2.99 -13.60
N VAL A 234 6.31 2.07 -14.45
CA VAL A 234 7.18 2.39 -15.59
C VAL A 234 6.45 3.28 -16.61
N LEU A 235 5.26 2.88 -17.04
CA LEU A 235 4.49 3.65 -18.02
C LEU A 235 4.01 5.00 -17.45
N GLY A 236 3.60 5.02 -16.18
CA GLY A 236 3.26 6.25 -15.49
C GLY A 236 4.42 7.22 -15.41
N ALA A 237 5.61 6.73 -15.06
CA ALA A 237 6.81 7.56 -14.95
C ALA A 237 7.29 8.11 -16.31
N ILE A 238 7.21 7.32 -17.39
CA ILE A 238 7.58 7.76 -18.75
C ILE A 238 6.73 8.95 -19.17
N GLY A 239 5.44 8.95 -18.91
CA GLY A 239 4.53 10.04 -19.31
C GLY A 239 4.79 11.38 -18.65
N TYR A 240 5.63 11.43 -17.64
CA TYR A 240 6.01 12.67 -16.96
C TYR A 240 7.47 13.10 -17.23
N ARG A 241 8.22 12.27 -17.94
CA ARG A 241 9.60 12.59 -18.34
C ARG A 241 9.74 12.97 -19.82
N LEU A 242 8.70 12.70 -20.62
CA LEU A 242 8.58 13.11 -22.03
C LEU A 242 7.70 14.34 -22.16
#